data_0a2eb2381d4d53e2f4a922cf3226bd08
#
_entry.id   0a2eb2381d4d53e2f4a922cf3226bd08
#
_cell.length_a   1.000
_cell.length_b   1.000
_cell.length_c   1.000
_cell.angle_alpha   90.00
_cell.angle_beta   90.00
_cell.angle_gamma   90.00
#
_symmetry.space_group_name_H-M   'P 1'
#
loop_
_entity.id
_entity.type
_entity.pdbx_description
1 polymer ?
#
loop_
_entity_poly.entity_id
_entity_poly.type
_entity_poly.pdbx_seq_one_letter_code
_entity_poly.pdbx_strand_id
1 'polypeptide(L)'
;MKLQDQIREQLLTEMEPGKDYFENPDVYEKEILTGVKWEITPYGHRQLDKHSPYKQGQLTTVIGHTNVGKTTIILALLSRLLTEKRLIVYSAENRISQIARHLIAFHWQTHKYSDHFQWLRDRVWFIRHAKQ
;
A
#
# COMPACT_ATOMS: atom_id res chain seq x y z
N MET A 1 -1.58 23.82 -8.45
CA MET A 1 -1.36 22.51 -9.17
C MET A 1 -2.22 21.45 -8.54
N LYS A 2 -2.96 20.71 -9.34
CA LYS A 2 -3.79 19.60 -8.87
C LYS A 2 -2.92 18.47 -8.32
N LEU A 3 -3.39 17.75 -7.31
CA LEU A 3 -2.66 16.62 -6.73
C LEU A 3 -2.26 15.57 -7.77
N GLN A 4 -3.12 15.30 -8.74
CA GLN A 4 -2.82 14.37 -9.83
C GLN A 4 -1.63 14.80 -10.68
N ASP A 5 -1.49 16.10 -10.94
CA ASP A 5 -0.37 16.63 -11.69
C ASP A 5 0.94 16.54 -10.91
N GLN A 6 0.87 16.78 -9.60
CA GLN A 6 2.03 16.61 -8.72
C GLN A 6 2.52 15.17 -8.66
N ILE A 7 1.59 14.22 -8.52
CA ILE A 7 1.91 12.78 -8.52
C ILE A 7 2.52 12.38 -9.87
N ARG A 8 1.93 12.85 -10.97
CA ARG A 8 2.43 12.56 -12.32
C ARG A 8 3.84 13.10 -12.53
N GLU A 9 4.11 14.34 -12.14
CA GLU A 9 5.44 14.93 -12.23
C GLU A 9 6.46 14.17 -11.40
N GLN A 10 6.09 13.81 -10.18
CA GLN A 10 6.95 13.03 -9.29
C GLN A 10 7.28 11.66 -9.89
N LEU A 11 6.30 10.94 -10.40
CA LEU A 11 6.50 9.64 -11.06
C LEU A 11 7.38 9.76 -12.30
N LEU A 12 7.20 10.79 -13.13
CA LEU A 12 8.02 11.02 -14.32
C LEU A 12 9.48 11.32 -13.95
N THR A 13 9.70 12.07 -12.87
CA THR A 13 11.03 12.36 -12.35
C THR A 13 11.71 11.08 -11.84
N GLU A 14 10.99 10.25 -11.12
CA GLU A 14 11.50 8.97 -10.59
C GLU A 14 11.79 7.93 -11.70
N MET A 15 11.14 8.05 -12.85
CA MET A 15 11.33 7.13 -13.97
C MET A 15 12.57 7.43 -14.84
N GLU A 16 13.24 8.56 -14.67
CA GLU A 16 14.47 8.89 -15.40
C GLU A 16 15.68 8.21 -14.75
N PRO A 17 16.28 7.19 -15.39
CA PRO A 17 17.39 6.44 -14.78
C PRO A 17 18.59 7.33 -14.47
N GLY A 18 19.06 7.29 -13.22
CA GLY A 18 20.27 7.95 -12.78
C GLY A 18 20.21 9.47 -12.63
N LYS A 19 19.11 10.12 -13.00
CA LYS A 19 18.99 11.57 -12.90
C LYS A 19 19.13 12.06 -11.47
N ASP A 20 18.42 11.41 -10.55
CA ASP A 20 18.43 11.78 -9.15
C ASP A 20 19.81 11.56 -8.50
N TYR A 21 20.49 10.48 -8.87
CA TYR A 21 21.85 10.21 -8.43
C TYR A 21 22.82 11.31 -8.87
N PHE A 22 22.76 11.75 -10.14
CA PHE A 22 23.64 12.81 -10.66
C PHE A 22 23.35 14.17 -10.04
N GLU A 23 22.12 14.46 -9.67
CA GLU A 23 21.73 15.71 -9.00
C GLU A 23 22.08 15.72 -7.52
N ASN A 24 21.99 14.57 -6.84
CA ASN A 24 22.21 14.44 -5.40
C ASN A 24 23.15 13.27 -5.05
N PRO A 25 24.40 13.25 -5.59
CA PRO A 25 25.28 12.08 -5.42
C PRO A 25 25.62 11.78 -3.94
N ASP A 26 25.79 12.81 -3.12
CA ASP A 26 26.19 12.66 -1.72
C ASP A 26 25.16 11.87 -0.89
N VAL A 27 23.88 12.04 -1.18
CA VAL A 27 22.79 11.32 -0.49
C VAL A 27 22.89 9.82 -0.78
N TYR A 28 23.03 9.45 -2.05
CA TYR A 28 23.09 8.05 -2.48
C TYR A 28 24.38 7.36 -2.06
N GLU A 29 25.50 8.07 -2.15
CA GLU A 29 26.80 7.55 -1.71
C GLU A 29 26.80 7.25 -0.21
N LYS A 30 26.17 8.11 0.59
CA LYS A 30 26.00 7.87 2.03
C LYS A 30 25.15 6.64 2.29
N GLU A 31 24.04 6.45 1.58
CA GLU A 31 23.21 5.27 1.70
C GLU A 31 23.96 3.99 1.30
N ILE A 32 24.74 4.03 0.23
CA ILE A 32 25.57 2.88 -0.21
C ILE A 32 26.57 2.48 0.88
N LEU A 33 27.21 3.45 1.48
CA LEU A 33 28.24 3.19 2.52
C LEU A 33 27.66 2.74 3.85
N THR A 34 26.50 3.27 4.25
CA THR A 34 25.88 2.98 5.56
C THR A 34 24.80 1.90 5.49
N GLY A 35 24.38 1.51 4.30
CA GLY A 35 23.24 0.63 4.06
C GLY A 35 21.91 1.38 4.07
N VAL A 36 20.93 0.82 3.37
CA VAL A 36 19.58 1.37 3.30
C VAL A 36 18.82 1.01 4.57
N LYS A 37 18.27 2.01 5.26
CA LYS A 37 17.38 1.79 6.40
C LYS A 37 15.94 1.71 5.90
N TRP A 38 15.35 0.53 6.07
CA TRP A 38 13.96 0.30 5.71
C TRP A 38 13.03 0.68 6.87
N GLU A 39 12.01 1.47 6.57
CA GLU A 39 10.91 1.65 7.50
C GLU A 39 10.05 0.39 7.50
N ILE A 40 9.93 -0.25 8.65
CA ILE A 40 9.19 -1.51 8.82
C ILE A 40 7.92 -1.22 9.59
N THR A 41 6.79 -1.64 9.03
CA THR A 41 5.49 -1.55 9.70
C THR A 41 4.92 -2.97 9.87
N PRO A 42 4.63 -3.40 11.10
CA PRO A 42 4.11 -4.74 11.34
C PRO A 42 2.67 -4.88 10.84
N TYR A 43 2.35 -6.05 10.29
CA TYR A 43 0.97 -6.42 9.95
C TYR A 43 0.12 -6.77 11.16
N GLY A 44 0.76 -7.05 12.31
CA GLY A 44 0.08 -7.58 13.48
C GLY A 44 -0.06 -9.10 13.48
N HIS A 45 0.62 -9.78 12.56
CA HIS A 45 0.69 -11.25 12.51
C HIS A 45 2.11 -11.70 12.85
N ARG A 46 2.28 -12.39 13.98
CA ARG A 46 3.59 -12.71 14.56
C ARG A 46 4.56 -13.40 13.60
N GLN A 47 4.12 -14.45 12.93
CA GLN A 47 4.95 -15.21 12.00
C GLN A 47 5.32 -14.39 10.76
N LEU A 48 4.34 -13.70 10.20
CA LEU A 48 4.53 -12.89 9.01
C LEU A 48 5.45 -11.71 9.30
N ASP A 49 5.28 -11.04 10.42
CA ASP A 49 6.11 -9.90 10.82
C ASP A 49 7.56 -10.30 11.09
N LYS A 50 7.78 -11.52 11.56
CA LYS A 50 9.12 -12.06 11.80
C LYS A 50 9.87 -12.35 10.50
N HIS A 51 9.19 -12.92 9.49
CA HIS A 51 9.83 -13.42 8.27
C HIS A 51 9.67 -12.49 7.08
N SER A 52 8.55 -11.79 6.96
CA SER A 52 8.21 -10.98 5.79
C SER A 52 7.39 -9.75 6.18
N PRO A 53 7.91 -8.85 7.02
CA PRO A 53 7.18 -7.66 7.42
C PRO A 53 7.00 -6.70 6.23
N TYR A 54 6.02 -5.81 6.35
CA TYR A 54 5.90 -4.72 5.38
C TYR A 54 7.09 -3.77 5.52
N LYS A 55 7.78 -3.55 4.42
CA LYS A 55 8.89 -2.61 4.33
C LYS A 55 8.59 -1.54 3.28
N GLN A 56 8.80 -0.30 3.63
CA GLN A 56 8.63 0.81 2.71
C GLN A 56 9.54 0.66 1.49
N GLY A 57 8.99 0.94 0.30
CA GLY A 57 9.75 0.91 -0.95
C GLY A 57 9.93 -0.49 -1.57
N GLN A 58 9.34 -1.53 -0.99
CA GLN A 58 9.40 -2.88 -1.54
C GLN A 58 8.15 -3.26 -2.32
N LEU A 59 8.34 -4.03 -3.38
CA LEU A 59 7.27 -4.70 -4.09
C LEU A 59 7.04 -6.08 -3.48
N THR A 60 5.82 -6.37 -3.08
CA THR A 60 5.41 -7.68 -2.58
C THR A 60 4.42 -8.32 -3.55
N THR A 61 4.68 -9.55 -3.96
CA THR A 61 3.80 -10.32 -4.84
C THR A 61 3.23 -11.52 -4.08
N VAL A 62 1.92 -11.70 -4.15
CA VAL A 62 1.23 -12.84 -3.53
C VAL A 62 0.73 -13.76 -4.62
N ILE A 63 1.18 -14.99 -4.60
CA ILE A 63 0.86 -16.01 -5.60
C ILE A 63 0.09 -17.14 -4.93
N GLY A 64 -0.94 -17.63 -5.60
CA GLY A 64 -1.74 -18.76 -5.14
C GLY A 64 -2.75 -19.17 -6.19
N HIS A 65 -3.31 -20.37 -6.03
CA HIS A 65 -4.37 -20.86 -6.91
C HIS A 65 -5.65 -20.03 -6.79
N THR A 66 -6.52 -20.14 -7.78
CA THR A 66 -7.84 -19.51 -7.76
C THR A 66 -8.67 -20.02 -6.57
N ASN A 67 -9.41 -19.14 -5.94
CA ASN A 67 -10.32 -19.42 -4.81
C ASN A 67 -9.66 -19.96 -3.51
N VAL A 68 -8.38 -19.68 -3.30
CA VAL A 68 -7.70 -20.02 -2.03
C VAL A 68 -7.75 -18.91 -0.98
N GLY A 69 -8.39 -17.79 -1.28
CA GLY A 69 -8.54 -16.67 -0.35
C GLY A 69 -7.41 -15.65 -0.39
N LYS A 70 -6.67 -15.53 -1.49
CA LYS A 70 -5.57 -14.54 -1.65
C LYS A 70 -6.02 -13.12 -1.35
N THR A 71 -7.09 -12.67 -2.01
CA THR A 71 -7.63 -11.31 -1.84
C THR A 71 -8.09 -11.08 -0.41
N THR A 72 -8.75 -12.04 0.20
CA THR A 72 -9.23 -11.95 1.57
C THR A 72 -8.08 -11.79 2.56
N ILE A 73 -7.03 -12.57 2.42
CA ILE A 73 -5.84 -12.49 3.29
C ILE A 73 -5.13 -11.15 3.09
N ILE A 74 -4.93 -10.73 1.85
CA ILE A 74 -4.29 -9.45 1.54
C ILE A 74 -5.06 -8.28 2.16
N LEU A 75 -6.37 -8.25 1.98
CA LEU A 75 -7.21 -7.19 2.53
C LEU A 75 -7.22 -7.19 4.05
N ALA A 76 -7.21 -8.36 4.68
CA ALA A 76 -7.10 -8.48 6.13
C ALA A 76 -5.79 -7.89 6.66
N LEU A 77 -4.67 -8.19 6.02
CA LEU A 77 -3.37 -7.63 6.38
C LEU A 77 -3.29 -6.13 6.14
N LEU A 78 -3.77 -5.66 4.99
CA LEU A 78 -3.79 -4.24 4.65
C LEU A 78 -4.71 -3.44 5.55
N SER A 79 -5.82 -4.00 6.01
CA SER A 79 -6.72 -3.32 6.95
C SER A 79 -6.03 -2.96 8.26
N ARG A 80 -5.10 -3.79 8.70
CA ARG A 80 -4.28 -3.52 9.89
C ARG A 80 -3.28 -2.40 9.66
N LEU A 81 -2.70 -2.32 8.47
CA LEU A 81 -1.79 -1.21 8.10
C LEU A 81 -2.51 0.13 8.00
N LEU A 82 -3.81 0.16 7.75
CA LEU A 82 -4.60 1.38 7.59
C LEU A 82 -4.74 2.21 8.88
N THR A 83 -4.32 1.68 10.02
CA THR A 83 -4.22 2.48 11.26
C THR A 83 -3.14 3.55 11.15
N GLU A 84 -2.07 3.30 10.40
CA GLU A 84 -0.91 4.18 10.25
C GLU A 84 -0.67 4.63 8.81
N LYS A 85 -1.08 3.84 7.83
CA LYS A 85 -0.80 4.04 6.41
C LYS A 85 -2.07 4.31 5.63
N ARG A 86 -1.93 4.89 4.46
CA ARG A 86 -2.99 5.04 3.47
C ARG A 86 -2.80 4.02 2.36
N LEU A 87 -3.88 3.63 1.73
CA LEU A 87 -3.90 2.58 0.72
C LEU A 87 -4.45 3.12 -0.60
N ILE A 88 -3.76 2.82 -1.69
CA ILE A 88 -4.29 2.98 -3.04
C ILE A 88 -4.60 1.60 -3.59
N VAL A 89 -5.82 1.38 -4.02
CA VAL A 89 -6.29 0.11 -4.57
C VAL A 89 -6.63 0.25 -6.04
N TYR A 90 -5.98 -0.55 -6.87
CA TYR A 90 -6.39 -0.80 -8.24
C TYR A 90 -6.84 -2.26 -8.37
N SER A 91 -8.07 -2.47 -8.80
CA SER A 91 -8.62 -3.81 -8.97
C SER A 91 -9.10 -4.03 -10.40
N ALA A 92 -8.54 -5.04 -11.06
CA ALA A 92 -8.93 -5.46 -12.41
C ALA A 92 -10.05 -6.52 -12.39
N GLU A 93 -10.10 -7.36 -11.37
CA GLU A 93 -11.06 -8.48 -11.28
C GLU A 93 -12.25 -8.17 -10.39
N ASN A 94 -11.99 -7.68 -9.18
CA ASN A 94 -13.03 -7.43 -8.19
C ASN A 94 -13.58 -6.02 -8.31
N ARG A 95 -14.88 -5.86 -8.10
CA ARG A 95 -15.50 -4.54 -8.02
C ARG A 95 -14.98 -3.79 -6.79
N ILE A 96 -14.83 -2.49 -6.91
CA ILE A 96 -14.41 -1.60 -5.83
C ILE A 96 -15.34 -1.78 -4.61
N SER A 97 -16.65 -1.90 -4.82
CA SER A 97 -17.62 -2.13 -3.75
C SER A 97 -17.37 -3.40 -2.96
N GLN A 98 -16.90 -4.47 -3.59
CA GLN A 98 -16.56 -5.71 -2.90
C GLN A 98 -15.32 -5.54 -2.02
N ILE A 99 -14.29 -4.89 -2.53
CA ILE A 99 -13.07 -4.61 -1.77
C ILE A 99 -13.37 -3.70 -0.59
N ALA A 100 -14.12 -2.63 -0.82
CA ALA A 100 -14.56 -1.70 0.22
C ALA A 100 -15.36 -2.40 1.32
N ARG A 101 -16.25 -3.30 0.93
CA ARG A 101 -17.05 -4.11 1.86
C ARG A 101 -16.17 -4.98 2.76
N HIS A 102 -15.15 -5.64 2.21
CA HIS A 102 -14.21 -6.42 3.00
C HIS A 102 -13.42 -5.56 3.99
N LEU A 103 -12.90 -4.42 3.56
CA LEU A 103 -12.18 -3.50 4.43
C LEU A 103 -13.06 -2.97 5.56
N ILE A 104 -14.30 -2.61 5.27
CA ILE A 104 -15.28 -2.19 6.29
C ILE A 104 -15.58 -3.33 7.25
N ALA A 105 -15.73 -4.55 6.78
CA ALA A 105 -16.00 -5.71 7.63
C ALA A 105 -14.85 -5.97 8.63
N PHE A 106 -13.60 -5.85 8.19
CA PHE A 106 -12.45 -5.97 9.09
C PHE A 106 -12.38 -4.82 10.09
N HIS A 107 -12.67 -3.61 9.67
CA HIS A 107 -12.71 -2.45 10.56
C HIS A 107 -13.84 -2.57 11.59
N TRP A 108 -15.00 -3.09 11.19
CA TRP A 108 -16.13 -3.32 12.08
C TRP A 108 -15.78 -4.27 13.25
N GLN A 109 -14.96 -5.29 12.98
CA GLN A 109 -14.57 -6.25 14.01
C GLN A 109 -13.76 -5.62 15.14
N THR A 110 -13.00 -4.56 14.82
CA THR A 110 -12.10 -3.88 15.77
C THR A 110 -12.65 -2.56 16.30
N HIS A 111 -13.55 -1.91 15.55
CA HIS A 111 -14.07 -0.55 15.85
C HIS A 111 -15.59 -0.49 15.65
N LYS A 112 -16.35 -1.18 16.49
CA LYS A 112 -17.80 -1.39 16.30
C LYS A 112 -18.67 -0.13 16.25
N TYR A 113 -18.23 0.97 16.84
CA TYR A 113 -19.01 2.21 16.93
C TYR A 113 -18.46 3.37 16.11
N SER A 114 -17.48 3.11 15.26
CA SER A 114 -16.90 4.11 14.39
C SER A 114 -17.72 4.31 13.12
N ASP A 115 -17.62 5.49 12.50
CA ASP A 115 -18.11 5.71 11.14
C ASP A 115 -17.17 5.04 10.14
N HIS A 116 -17.54 3.84 9.70
CA HIS A 116 -16.73 3.02 8.82
C HIS A 116 -16.54 3.62 7.42
N PHE A 117 -17.56 4.30 6.90
CA PHE A 117 -17.48 4.94 5.58
C PHE A 117 -16.53 6.13 5.60
N GLN A 118 -16.59 6.96 6.65
CA GLN A 118 -15.67 8.07 6.81
C GLN A 118 -14.23 7.58 6.99
N TRP A 119 -14.03 6.54 7.80
CA TRP A 119 -12.74 5.90 7.97
C TRP A 119 -12.16 5.42 6.65
N LEU A 120 -12.97 4.78 5.80
CA LEU A 120 -12.56 4.29 4.50
C LEU A 120 -12.18 5.45 3.56
N ARG A 121 -13.00 6.50 3.50
CA ARG A 121 -12.73 7.69 2.67
C ARG A 121 -11.42 8.37 3.02
N ASP A 122 -11.09 8.43 4.28
CA ASP A 122 -9.87 9.10 4.76
C ASP A 122 -8.59 8.30 4.48
N ARG A 123 -8.71 7.00 4.32
CA ARG A 123 -7.54 6.10 4.28
C ARG A 123 -7.35 5.35 2.98
N VAL A 124 -8.37 5.18 2.18
CA VAL A 124 -8.31 4.35 0.98
C VAL A 124 -8.73 5.13 -0.25
N TRP A 125 -7.88 5.10 -1.25
CA TRP A 125 -8.17 5.66 -2.56
C TRP A 125 -8.32 4.52 -3.57
N PHE A 126 -9.47 4.48 -4.23
CA PHE A 126 -9.75 3.48 -5.25
C PHE A 126 -9.50 4.05 -6.65
N ILE A 127 -8.70 3.34 -7.43
CA ILE A 127 -8.50 3.63 -8.85
C ILE A 127 -9.45 2.73 -9.64
N ARG A 128 -10.33 3.34 -10.41
CA ARG A 128 -11.33 2.64 -11.18
C ARG A 128 -10.74 2.04 -12.44
N HIS A 129 -10.96 0.73 -12.66
CA HIS A 129 -10.69 0.11 -13.94
C HIS A 129 -11.69 0.60 -14.98
N ALA A 130 -11.26 0.76 -16.26
CA ALA A 130 -12.09 1.30 -17.33
C ALA A 130 -13.38 0.51 -17.62
N LYS A 131 -13.44 -0.76 -17.24
CA LYS A 131 -14.59 -1.65 -17.44
C LYS A 131 -15.49 -1.79 -16.20
N GLN A 132 -15.22 -1.08 -15.17
CA GLN A 132 -16.02 -1.10 -13.95
C GLN A 132 -17.07 0.03 -13.91
#